data_38535fc6765939ed2db872ca43107ac1
#
_entry.id   38535fc6765939ed2db872ca43107ac1
#
_cell.length_a   1.000
_cell.length_b   1.000
_cell.length_c   1.000
_cell.angle_alpha   90.00
_cell.angle_beta   90.00
_cell.angle_gamma   90.00
#
_symmetry.space_group_name_H-M   'P 1'
#
loop_
_entity.id
_entity.type
_entity.pdbx_description
1 polymer ?
#
loop_
_entity_poly.entity_id
_entity_poly.type
_entity_poly.pdbx_seq_one_letter_code
_entity_poly.pdbx_strand_id
1 'polypeptide(L)'
;MFILDSIGFGSAFALLIPLSYTPDVAFEISGAWFAAPSVIIMFYFLNIFGQFISSSNRKKEEDSKLDVIKWGILERLGFVLIYLTLNYFLDSSLILVFFLITYGIFVYSSGAILPAYFDLVSRVLYKHRAIFFAANLTTGSLAGFLVSRYVDFRIQEKGLVEGFSDGLLVVIAITSLSLIPLILIKEPKGISQNKKKLNLAIIKNKFNDWYEIYKNSKDVRAIALSNIVSVVPESITPFFTIWLISYYQLDSAKIGIWVTLLLISQSIGSFIVPILASRLGFKTTYICGLFFHFIASMLFILNPLT
;
A
#
# COMPACT_ATOMS: atom_id res chain seq x y z
N MET A 1 19.27 7.40 -0.63
CA MET A 1 18.21 8.04 -1.43
C MET A 1 16.90 7.26 -1.39
N PHE A 2 16.86 6.01 -1.82
CA PHE A 2 15.64 5.16 -1.73
C PHE A 2 15.09 5.01 -0.29
N ILE A 3 15.95 4.96 0.74
CA ILE A 3 15.50 4.87 2.14
C ILE A 3 14.69 6.10 2.55
N LEU A 4 15.00 7.29 2.04
CA LEU A 4 14.21 8.48 2.31
C LEU A 4 12.83 8.41 1.66
N ASP A 5 12.72 7.76 0.49
CA ASP A 5 11.42 7.51 -0.13
C ASP A 5 10.58 6.51 0.68
N SER A 6 11.21 5.51 1.31
CA SER A 6 10.51 4.56 2.18
C SER A 6 9.92 5.22 3.44
N ILE A 7 10.53 6.29 3.95
CA ILE A 7 9.94 7.09 5.03
C ILE A 7 8.62 7.72 4.56
N GLY A 8 8.61 8.31 3.36
CA GLY A 8 7.39 8.87 2.76
C GLY A 8 6.31 7.81 2.56
N PHE A 9 6.68 6.69 1.91
CA PHE A 9 5.76 5.59 1.65
C PHE A 9 5.18 5.00 2.94
N GLY A 10 6.02 4.71 3.94
CA GLY A 10 5.58 4.16 5.22
C GLY A 10 4.66 5.09 6.00
N SER A 11 4.93 6.41 5.94
CA SER A 11 4.06 7.43 6.53
C SER A 11 2.67 7.45 5.86
N ALA A 12 2.61 7.41 4.53
CA ALA A 12 1.36 7.34 3.79
C ALA A 12 0.62 6.02 4.02
N PHE A 13 1.37 4.92 4.07
CA PHE A 13 0.85 3.58 4.32
C PHE A 13 0.14 3.50 5.67
N ALA A 14 0.73 4.05 6.73
CA ALA A 14 0.14 4.07 8.07
C ALA A 14 -1.22 4.77 8.14
N LEU A 15 -1.48 5.72 7.25
CA LEU A 15 -2.69 6.53 7.26
C LEU A 15 -3.76 6.03 6.28
N LEU A 16 -3.33 5.62 5.08
CA LEU A 16 -4.19 5.53 3.89
C LEU A 16 -4.47 4.11 3.43
N ILE A 17 -3.91 3.08 4.07
CA ILE A 17 -4.28 1.70 3.74
C ILE A 17 -5.63 1.33 4.36
N PRO A 18 -6.30 0.30 3.80
CA PRO A 18 -7.59 -0.17 4.34
C PRO A 18 -7.53 -0.73 5.76
N LEU A 19 -6.34 -1.04 6.27
CA LEU A 19 -6.09 -1.54 7.64
C LEU A 19 -5.90 -0.41 8.66
N SER A 20 -5.99 0.84 8.23
CA SER A 20 -5.78 2.03 9.06
C SER A 20 -7.07 2.84 9.25
N TYR A 21 -6.94 4.14 9.41
CA TYR A 21 -8.04 5.06 9.70
C TYR A 21 -9.00 5.33 8.53
N THR A 22 -8.57 5.08 7.27
CA THR A 22 -9.32 5.52 6.08
C THR A 22 -10.74 4.95 5.97
N PRO A 23 -11.01 3.65 6.24
CA PRO A 23 -12.38 3.13 6.23
C PRO A 23 -13.28 3.79 7.29
N ASP A 24 -12.74 4.05 8.47
CA ASP A 24 -13.48 4.67 9.57
C ASP A 24 -13.78 6.13 9.29
N VAL A 25 -12.83 6.87 8.71
CA VAL A 25 -13.05 8.25 8.23
C VAL A 25 -14.15 8.27 7.17
N ALA A 26 -14.12 7.36 6.21
CA ALA A 26 -15.16 7.27 5.18
C ALA A 26 -16.55 7.01 5.77
N PHE A 27 -16.63 6.16 6.80
CA PHE A 27 -17.86 5.91 7.53
C PHE A 27 -18.30 7.16 8.31
N GLU A 28 -17.43 7.78 9.06
CA GLU A 28 -17.71 8.95 9.90
C GLU A 28 -18.26 10.14 9.08
N ILE A 29 -17.62 10.47 7.94
CA ILE A 29 -18.05 11.59 7.10
C ILE A 29 -19.37 11.35 6.39
N SER A 30 -19.79 10.11 6.20
CA SER A 30 -20.99 9.79 5.39
C SER A 30 -22.13 9.17 6.19
N GLY A 31 -21.86 8.55 7.31
CA GLY A 31 -22.81 7.70 8.04
C GLY A 31 -23.28 6.46 7.25
N ALA A 32 -22.70 6.21 6.07
CA ALA A 32 -23.14 5.16 5.17
C ALA A 32 -22.43 3.85 5.45
N TRP A 33 -23.19 2.78 5.77
CA TRP A 33 -22.64 1.45 6.09
C TRP A 33 -21.70 0.86 5.01
N PHE A 34 -21.90 1.24 3.74
CA PHE A 34 -21.09 0.76 2.61
C PHE A 34 -19.81 1.58 2.40
N ALA A 35 -19.59 2.68 3.10
CA ALA A 35 -18.44 3.57 2.88
C ALA A 35 -17.11 2.87 3.17
N ALA A 36 -16.98 2.23 4.32
CA ALA A 36 -15.78 1.49 4.68
C ALA A 36 -15.48 0.29 3.75
N PRO A 37 -16.44 -0.59 3.42
CA PRO A 37 -16.25 -1.60 2.38
C PRO A 37 -15.83 -1.02 1.02
N SER A 38 -16.38 0.13 0.61
CA SER A 38 -16.02 0.76 -0.66
C SER A 38 -14.54 1.17 -0.72
N VAL A 39 -14.00 1.73 0.36
CA VAL A 39 -12.58 2.07 0.49
C VAL A 39 -11.71 0.81 0.31
N ILE A 40 -12.08 -0.28 0.98
CA ILE A 40 -11.33 -1.55 0.92
C ILE A 40 -11.33 -2.12 -0.50
N ILE A 41 -12.50 -2.21 -1.13
CA ILE A 41 -12.65 -2.71 -2.50
C ILE A 41 -11.87 -1.84 -3.48
N MET A 42 -12.00 -0.52 -3.37
CA MET A 42 -11.29 0.43 -4.23
C MET A 42 -9.77 0.29 -4.10
N PHE A 43 -9.26 0.12 -2.87
CA PHE A 43 -7.83 -0.05 -2.65
C PHE A 43 -7.28 -1.24 -3.42
N TYR A 44 -7.84 -2.42 -3.22
CA TYR A 44 -7.34 -3.61 -3.88
C TYR A 44 -7.55 -3.56 -5.39
N PHE A 45 -8.74 -3.16 -5.84
CA PHE A 45 -9.06 -3.11 -7.27
C PHE A 45 -8.20 -2.08 -8.02
N LEU A 46 -8.18 -0.83 -7.57
CA LEU A 46 -7.46 0.24 -8.28
C LEU A 46 -5.95 0.10 -8.17
N ASN A 47 -5.43 -0.42 -7.05
CA ASN A 47 -4.00 -0.70 -6.91
C ASN A 47 -3.53 -1.76 -7.92
N ILE A 48 -4.24 -2.89 -8.02
CA ILE A 48 -3.95 -3.94 -9.00
C ILE A 48 -4.12 -3.41 -10.43
N PHE A 49 -5.18 -2.65 -10.69
CA PHE A 49 -5.43 -2.05 -12.00
C PHE A 49 -4.33 -1.06 -12.40
N GLY A 50 -3.88 -0.21 -11.48
CA GLY A 50 -2.73 0.68 -11.68
C GLY A 50 -1.46 -0.06 -12.04
N GLN A 51 -1.13 -1.13 -11.28
CA GLN A 51 0.02 -2.00 -11.58
C GLN A 51 -0.09 -2.62 -12.98
N PHE A 52 -1.26 -3.15 -13.32
CA PHE A 52 -1.50 -3.80 -14.61
C PHE A 52 -1.34 -2.82 -15.77
N ILE A 53 -1.96 -1.65 -15.72
CA ILE A 53 -1.87 -0.62 -16.77
C ILE A 53 -0.44 -0.11 -16.89
N SER A 54 0.22 0.22 -15.79
CA SER A 54 1.61 0.70 -15.79
C SER A 54 2.55 -0.35 -16.37
N SER A 55 2.48 -1.59 -15.92
CA SER A 55 3.33 -2.68 -16.44
C SER A 55 3.06 -2.99 -17.91
N SER A 56 1.79 -2.86 -18.36
CA SER A 56 1.40 -3.11 -19.75
C SER A 56 1.95 -2.07 -20.72
N ASN A 57 2.13 -0.85 -20.24
CA ASN A 57 2.64 0.26 -21.06
C ASN A 57 4.16 0.34 -21.11
N ARG A 58 4.86 -0.37 -20.24
CA ARG A 58 6.31 -0.31 -20.15
C ARG A 58 7.00 -1.19 -21.17
N LYS A 59 7.97 -0.62 -21.84
CA LYS A 59 8.99 -1.37 -22.57
C LYS A 59 10.19 -1.61 -21.64
N LYS A 60 10.93 -2.69 -21.87
CA LYS A 60 12.12 -3.07 -21.08
C LYS A 60 13.21 -1.98 -21.02
N GLU A 61 13.11 -0.94 -21.82
CA GLU A 61 14.17 0.04 -22.08
C GLU A 61 13.77 1.50 -21.75
N GLU A 62 12.56 1.72 -21.16
CA GLU A 62 12.11 3.07 -20.78
C GLU A 62 12.72 3.53 -19.46
N ASP A 63 12.88 4.86 -19.29
CA ASP A 63 13.38 5.50 -18.06
C ASP A 63 12.42 5.25 -16.90
N SER A 64 12.74 4.24 -16.09
CA SER A 64 11.96 3.84 -14.91
C SER A 64 11.83 4.99 -13.93
N LYS A 65 12.86 5.82 -13.83
CA LYS A 65 12.89 7.00 -12.98
C LYS A 65 11.81 8.02 -13.34
N LEU A 66 11.63 8.32 -14.63
CA LEU A 66 10.60 9.29 -15.07
C LEU A 66 9.19 8.80 -14.74
N ASP A 67 8.94 7.48 -14.91
CA ASP A 67 7.64 6.90 -14.55
C ASP A 67 7.40 6.95 -13.04
N VAL A 68 8.42 6.63 -12.22
CA VAL A 68 8.33 6.74 -10.75
C VAL A 68 8.03 8.18 -10.33
N ILE A 69 8.70 9.17 -10.92
CA ILE A 69 8.47 10.59 -10.60
C ILE A 69 7.06 11.01 -11.03
N LYS A 70 6.64 10.66 -12.24
CA LYS A 70 5.32 11.02 -12.78
C LYS A 70 4.18 10.49 -11.92
N TRP A 71 4.18 9.20 -11.65
CA TRP A 71 3.16 8.58 -10.82
C TRP A 71 3.28 9.00 -9.36
N GLY A 72 4.51 9.25 -8.88
CA GLY A 72 4.77 9.79 -7.56
C GLY A 72 4.18 11.19 -7.36
N ILE A 73 4.25 12.07 -8.34
CA ILE A 73 3.60 13.39 -8.28
C ILE A 73 2.08 13.23 -8.24
N LEU A 74 1.51 12.34 -9.07
CA LEU A 74 0.07 12.11 -9.09
C LEU A 74 -0.45 11.50 -7.77
N GLU A 75 0.33 10.63 -7.13
CA GLU A 75 0.04 10.09 -5.81
C GLU A 75 -0.04 11.20 -4.75
N ARG A 76 0.95 12.13 -4.72
CA ARG A 76 0.97 13.27 -3.79
C ARG A 76 -0.19 14.24 -4.05
N LEU A 77 -0.53 14.42 -5.32
CA LEU A 77 -1.74 15.18 -5.67
C LEU A 77 -3.00 14.52 -5.08
N GLY A 78 -3.09 13.18 -5.09
CA GLY A 78 -4.15 12.43 -4.43
C GLY A 78 -4.25 12.77 -2.93
N PHE A 79 -3.12 12.83 -2.20
CA PHE A 79 -3.11 13.23 -0.79
C PHE A 79 -3.64 14.65 -0.58
N VAL A 80 -3.17 15.59 -1.40
CA VAL A 80 -3.63 16.99 -1.33
C VAL A 80 -5.14 17.06 -1.61
N LEU A 81 -5.64 16.34 -2.59
CA LEU A 81 -7.06 16.31 -2.93
C LEU A 81 -7.91 15.69 -1.81
N ILE A 82 -7.45 14.61 -1.14
CA ILE A 82 -8.12 14.05 0.02
C ILE A 82 -8.19 15.10 1.14
N TYR A 83 -7.06 15.75 1.44
CA TYR A 83 -6.99 16.81 2.44
C TYR A 83 -7.99 17.95 2.14
N LEU A 84 -8.00 18.44 0.91
CA LEU A 84 -8.95 19.50 0.49
C LEU A 84 -10.39 19.04 0.58
N THR A 85 -10.68 17.79 0.24
CA THR A 85 -12.04 17.22 0.35
C THR A 85 -12.51 17.24 1.80
N LEU A 86 -11.70 16.80 2.74
CA LEU A 86 -12.07 16.76 4.16
C LEU A 86 -12.20 18.16 4.79
N ASN A 87 -11.49 19.17 4.29
CA ASN A 87 -11.54 20.50 4.90
C ASN A 87 -12.56 21.46 4.26
N TYR A 88 -12.92 21.25 2.99
CA TYR A 88 -13.77 22.20 2.27
C TYR A 88 -15.14 21.63 1.84
N PHE A 89 -15.31 20.30 1.87
CA PHE A 89 -16.53 19.65 1.42
C PHE A 89 -17.22 18.83 2.51
N LEU A 90 -16.84 18.98 3.78
CA LEU A 90 -17.34 18.15 4.87
C LEU A 90 -18.86 18.25 5.01
N ASP A 91 -19.44 19.42 4.79
CA ASP A 91 -20.88 19.66 4.88
C ASP A 91 -21.65 19.26 3.60
N SER A 92 -20.95 18.77 2.58
CA SER A 92 -21.59 18.40 1.31
C SER A 92 -22.24 17.02 1.39
N SER A 93 -23.47 16.89 0.88
CA SER A 93 -24.12 15.59 0.71
C SER A 93 -23.36 14.63 -0.22
N LEU A 94 -22.41 15.15 -1.01
CA LEU A 94 -21.57 14.38 -1.93
C LEU A 94 -20.16 14.10 -1.37
N ILE A 95 -19.91 14.37 -0.09
CA ILE A 95 -18.57 14.22 0.53
C ILE A 95 -17.97 12.83 0.29
N LEU A 96 -18.76 11.77 0.45
CA LEU A 96 -18.27 10.40 0.23
C LEU A 96 -17.84 10.19 -1.23
N VAL A 97 -18.56 10.73 -2.20
CA VAL A 97 -18.22 10.60 -3.62
C VAL A 97 -16.88 11.31 -3.92
N PHE A 98 -16.73 12.55 -3.42
CA PHE A 98 -15.47 13.29 -3.57
C PHE A 98 -14.31 12.58 -2.89
N PHE A 99 -14.53 12.07 -1.68
CA PHE A 99 -13.52 11.31 -0.93
C PHE A 99 -13.10 10.04 -1.70
N LEU A 100 -14.04 9.25 -2.20
CA LEU A 100 -13.74 8.04 -2.96
C LEU A 100 -13.02 8.34 -4.28
N ILE A 101 -13.39 9.42 -4.99
CA ILE A 101 -12.70 9.83 -6.23
C ILE A 101 -11.23 10.20 -5.92
N THR A 102 -11.02 11.05 -4.92
CA THR A 102 -9.67 11.53 -4.56
C THR A 102 -8.80 10.41 -3.99
N TYR A 103 -9.39 9.54 -3.18
CA TYR A 103 -8.77 8.32 -2.69
C TYR A 103 -8.42 7.36 -3.84
N GLY A 104 -9.31 7.23 -4.83
CA GLY A 104 -9.07 6.43 -6.03
C GLY A 104 -7.87 6.91 -6.85
N ILE A 105 -7.68 8.23 -6.98
CA ILE A 105 -6.50 8.82 -7.65
C ILE A 105 -5.22 8.41 -6.91
N PHE A 106 -5.21 8.51 -5.59
CA PHE A 106 -4.08 8.08 -4.77
C PHE A 106 -3.78 6.58 -4.97
N VAL A 107 -4.77 5.72 -4.78
CA VAL A 107 -4.61 4.26 -4.83
C VAL A 107 -4.15 3.78 -6.21
N TYR A 108 -4.76 4.30 -7.28
CA TYR A 108 -4.36 3.97 -8.65
C TYR A 108 -2.91 4.38 -8.93
N SER A 109 -2.52 5.59 -8.51
CA SER A 109 -1.17 6.11 -8.72
C SER A 109 -0.14 5.32 -7.92
N SER A 110 -0.44 4.97 -6.67
CA SER A 110 0.39 4.13 -5.81
C SER A 110 0.62 2.76 -6.44
N GLY A 111 -0.42 2.12 -6.98
CA GLY A 111 -0.28 0.88 -7.74
C GLY A 111 0.57 1.05 -9.00
N ALA A 112 0.38 2.14 -9.76
CA ALA A 112 1.10 2.39 -11.00
C ALA A 112 2.60 2.68 -10.80
N ILE A 113 3.01 3.17 -9.63
CA ILE A 113 4.43 3.37 -9.27
C ILE A 113 5.18 2.04 -9.17
N LEU A 114 4.58 1.00 -8.60
CA LEU A 114 5.27 -0.21 -8.16
C LEU A 114 6.11 -0.90 -9.25
N PRO A 115 5.60 -1.16 -10.48
CA PRO A 115 6.40 -1.79 -11.53
C PRO A 115 7.61 -0.95 -11.92
N ALA A 116 7.45 0.38 -11.94
CA ALA A 116 8.52 1.32 -12.26
C ALA A 116 9.57 1.37 -11.16
N TYR A 117 9.14 1.39 -9.91
CA TYR A 117 9.99 1.42 -8.74
C TYR A 117 10.85 0.15 -8.61
N PHE A 118 10.24 -1.02 -8.72
CA PHE A 118 10.97 -2.29 -8.67
C PHE A 118 12.00 -2.41 -9.78
N ASP A 119 11.69 -1.94 -10.99
CA ASP A 119 12.63 -1.94 -12.09
C ASP A 119 13.79 -0.96 -11.84
N LEU A 120 13.51 0.28 -11.40
CA LEU A 120 14.51 1.27 -11.03
C LEU A 120 15.47 0.74 -9.95
N VAL A 121 14.90 0.20 -8.85
CA VAL A 121 15.69 -0.42 -7.78
C VAL A 121 16.54 -1.57 -8.32
N SER A 122 15.98 -2.38 -9.22
CA SER A 122 16.69 -3.53 -9.78
C SER A 122 17.88 -3.14 -10.65
N ARG A 123 17.83 -1.99 -11.34
CA ARG A 123 18.90 -1.47 -12.16
C ARG A 123 19.99 -0.78 -11.34
N VAL A 124 19.58 -0.06 -10.29
CA VAL A 124 20.51 0.72 -9.46
C VAL A 124 21.19 -0.15 -8.39
N LEU A 125 20.48 -1.11 -7.81
CA LEU A 125 20.92 -1.92 -6.67
C LEU A 125 21.06 -3.42 -7.03
N TYR A 126 21.81 -3.73 -8.06
CA TYR A 126 21.92 -5.09 -8.61
C TYR A 126 22.30 -6.17 -7.58
N LYS A 127 23.26 -5.90 -6.68
CA LYS A 127 23.83 -6.91 -5.76
C LYS A 127 23.18 -6.98 -4.37
N HIS A 128 22.47 -5.92 -3.92
CA HIS A 128 22.03 -5.78 -2.52
C HIS A 128 20.51 -5.61 -2.36
N ARG A 129 19.73 -6.13 -3.31
CA ARG A 129 18.26 -5.94 -3.33
C ARG A 129 17.57 -6.43 -2.08
N ALA A 130 17.90 -7.63 -1.59
CA ALA A 130 17.24 -8.21 -0.41
C ALA A 130 17.45 -7.36 0.85
N ILE A 131 18.70 -6.96 1.10
CA ILE A 131 19.06 -6.09 2.23
C ILE A 131 18.39 -4.73 2.08
N PHE A 132 18.35 -4.20 0.86
CA PHE A 132 17.69 -2.94 0.58
C PHE A 132 16.18 -3.02 0.88
N PHE A 133 15.46 -4.05 0.40
CA PHE A 133 14.03 -4.19 0.66
C PHE A 133 13.73 -4.39 2.15
N ALA A 134 14.56 -5.12 2.88
CA ALA A 134 14.44 -5.25 4.33
C ALA A 134 14.62 -3.88 5.02
N ALA A 135 15.66 -3.13 4.69
CA ALA A 135 15.91 -1.80 5.23
C ALA A 135 14.80 -0.82 4.86
N ASN A 136 14.30 -0.88 3.62
CA ASN A 136 13.19 -0.06 3.14
C ASN A 136 11.92 -0.31 3.96
N LEU A 137 11.50 -1.56 4.10
CA LEU A 137 10.34 -1.93 4.89
C LEU A 137 10.48 -1.54 6.37
N THR A 138 11.64 -1.81 6.97
CA THR A 138 11.91 -1.43 8.36
C THR A 138 11.82 0.08 8.57
N THR A 139 12.48 0.86 7.71
CA THR A 139 12.48 2.33 7.82
C THR A 139 11.09 2.92 7.56
N GLY A 140 10.38 2.39 6.56
CA GLY A 140 9.00 2.76 6.27
C GLY A 140 8.06 2.47 7.42
N SER A 141 8.14 1.27 8.01
CA SER A 141 7.31 0.90 9.16
C SER A 141 7.58 1.74 10.39
N LEU A 142 8.85 2.11 10.67
CA LEU A 142 9.19 3.01 11.76
C LEU A 142 8.65 4.41 11.53
N ALA A 143 8.75 4.94 10.31
CA ALA A 143 8.16 6.24 9.97
C ALA A 143 6.63 6.20 10.09
N GLY A 144 6.01 5.15 9.59
CA GLY A 144 4.57 4.92 9.73
C GLY A 144 4.13 4.84 11.19
N PHE A 145 4.90 4.16 12.04
CA PHE A 145 4.66 4.11 13.48
C PHE A 145 4.64 5.53 14.10
N LEU A 146 5.64 6.35 13.80
CA LEU A 146 5.71 7.72 14.34
C LEU A 146 4.52 8.58 13.87
N VAL A 147 4.15 8.47 12.60
CA VAL A 147 2.99 9.19 12.04
C VAL A 147 1.70 8.68 12.65
N SER A 148 1.51 7.37 12.80
CA SER A 148 0.34 6.79 13.46
C SER A 148 0.19 7.32 14.89
N ARG A 149 1.27 7.36 15.68
CA ARG A 149 1.24 7.91 17.05
C ARG A 149 0.87 9.39 17.10
N TYR A 150 1.37 10.16 16.14
CA TYR A 150 0.98 11.58 16.00
C TYR A 150 -0.51 11.70 15.68
N VAL A 151 -1.01 10.89 14.74
CA VAL A 151 -2.42 10.90 14.34
C VAL A 151 -3.32 10.48 15.49
N ASP A 152 -2.96 9.44 16.25
CA ASP A 152 -3.70 9.03 17.45
C ASP A 152 -3.85 10.17 18.45
N PHE A 153 -2.75 10.89 18.70
CA PHE A 153 -2.77 12.06 19.60
C PHE A 153 -3.71 13.14 19.06
N ARG A 154 -3.67 13.44 17.76
CA ARG A 154 -4.55 14.44 17.14
C ARG A 154 -6.02 14.01 17.12
N ILE A 155 -6.31 12.71 16.91
CA ILE A 155 -7.67 12.17 16.98
C ILE A 155 -8.24 12.32 18.40
N GLN A 156 -7.45 12.09 19.43
CA GLN A 156 -7.88 12.28 20.83
C GLN A 156 -8.20 13.76 21.15
N GLU A 157 -7.46 14.70 20.55
CA GLU A 157 -7.69 16.14 20.77
C GLU A 157 -8.87 16.71 19.98
N LYS A 158 -9.03 16.29 18.70
CA LYS A 158 -9.91 16.97 17.73
C LYS A 158 -11.00 16.08 17.13
N GLY A 159 -10.98 14.77 17.42
CA GLY A 159 -11.85 13.79 16.75
C GLY A 159 -11.22 13.20 15.49
N LEU A 160 -11.92 12.16 14.95
CA LEU A 160 -11.35 11.29 13.91
C LEU A 160 -11.01 12.04 12.61
N VAL A 161 -11.96 12.81 12.07
CA VAL A 161 -11.80 13.47 10.76
C VAL A 161 -10.75 14.56 10.79
N GLU A 162 -10.76 15.43 11.81
CA GLU A 162 -9.80 16.51 11.94
C GLU A 162 -8.39 15.97 12.26
N GLY A 163 -8.28 14.99 13.17
CA GLY A 163 -7.02 14.36 13.53
C GLY A 163 -6.38 13.63 12.33
N PHE A 164 -7.20 12.95 11.53
CA PHE A 164 -6.75 12.33 10.28
C PHE A 164 -6.28 13.38 9.26
N SER A 165 -7.01 14.49 9.13
CA SER A 165 -6.65 15.61 8.25
C SER A 165 -5.31 16.24 8.65
N ASP A 166 -5.06 16.45 9.95
CA ASP A 166 -3.76 16.91 10.46
C ASP A 166 -2.63 15.90 10.11
N GLY A 167 -2.91 14.61 10.22
CA GLY A 167 -2.01 13.54 9.80
C GLY A 167 -1.68 13.59 8.31
N LEU A 168 -2.68 13.86 7.46
CA LEU A 168 -2.48 14.03 6.02
C LEU A 168 -1.51 15.17 5.69
N LEU A 169 -1.56 16.29 6.40
CA LEU A 169 -0.59 17.38 6.20
C LEU A 169 0.84 16.91 6.45
N VAL A 170 1.07 16.16 7.52
CA VAL A 170 2.38 15.58 7.82
C VAL A 170 2.82 14.62 6.72
N VAL A 171 1.91 13.74 6.27
CA VAL A 171 2.18 12.80 5.16
C VAL A 171 2.51 13.55 3.87
N ILE A 172 1.76 14.60 3.51
CA ILE A 172 2.02 15.43 2.32
C ILE A 172 3.42 16.04 2.40
N ALA A 173 3.79 16.60 3.55
CA ALA A 173 5.12 17.20 3.73
C ALA A 173 6.24 16.15 3.58
N ILE A 174 6.16 15.04 4.30
CA ILE A 174 7.17 13.97 4.27
C ILE A 174 7.28 13.35 2.87
N THR A 175 6.16 13.01 2.24
CA THR A 175 6.14 12.37 0.92
C THR A 175 6.62 13.33 -0.17
N SER A 176 6.33 14.62 -0.07
CA SER A 176 6.85 15.62 -1.01
C SER A 176 8.37 15.76 -0.91
N LEU A 177 8.91 15.80 0.32
CA LEU A 177 10.34 15.81 0.54
C LEU A 177 11.02 14.53 0.06
N SER A 178 10.36 13.39 0.17
CA SER A 178 10.91 12.10 -0.28
C SER A 178 11.07 11.97 -1.81
N LEU A 179 10.42 12.80 -2.61
CA LEU A 179 10.64 12.87 -4.06
C LEU A 179 12.00 13.46 -4.45
N ILE A 180 12.55 14.36 -3.65
CA ILE A 180 13.82 15.04 -3.96
C ILE A 180 14.96 14.03 -4.17
N PRO A 181 15.19 13.06 -3.25
CA PRO A 181 16.18 12.03 -3.47
C PRO A 181 15.96 11.19 -4.72
N LEU A 182 14.70 10.89 -5.08
CA LEU A 182 14.39 10.12 -6.30
C LEU A 182 14.78 10.88 -7.56
N ILE A 183 14.57 12.21 -7.58
CA ILE A 183 15.00 13.07 -8.70
C ILE A 183 16.52 13.07 -8.86
N LEU A 184 17.27 12.93 -7.78
CA LEU A 184 18.73 12.94 -7.78
C LEU A 184 19.37 11.58 -8.14
N ILE A 185 18.60 10.48 -8.17
CA ILE A 185 19.11 9.17 -8.56
C ILE A 185 19.57 9.21 -10.01
N LYS A 186 20.79 8.74 -10.25
CA LYS A 186 21.32 8.50 -11.61
C LYS A 186 20.90 7.10 -12.05
N GLU A 187 19.97 7.03 -12.99
CA GLU A 187 19.59 5.77 -13.63
C GLU A 187 20.65 5.41 -14.71
N PRO A 188 21.15 4.16 -14.76
CA PRO A 188 21.97 3.70 -15.88
C PRO A 188 21.14 3.83 -17.18
N LYS A 189 21.69 4.49 -18.18
CA LYS A 189 21.00 4.73 -19.46
C LYS A 189 20.60 3.39 -20.09
N GLY A 190 19.31 3.16 -20.25
CA GLY A 190 18.75 2.12 -21.11
C GLY A 190 18.82 2.56 -22.57
N ILE A 191 18.84 1.60 -23.50
CA ILE A 191 18.81 1.90 -24.94
C ILE A 191 17.37 2.32 -25.29
N SER A 192 17.19 3.60 -25.57
CA SER A 192 15.87 4.19 -25.90
C SER A 192 15.34 3.66 -27.23
N GLN A 193 14.21 2.99 -27.22
CA GLN A 193 13.45 2.66 -28.43
C GLN A 193 12.11 3.42 -28.47
N ASN A 194 11.64 3.71 -29.68
CA ASN A 194 10.45 4.51 -29.99
C ASN A 194 9.20 4.17 -29.17
N LYS A 195 8.59 5.18 -28.54
CA LYS A 195 7.33 5.08 -27.80
C LYS A 195 6.19 4.57 -28.69
N LYS A 196 5.66 3.39 -28.43
CA LYS A 196 4.38 2.96 -28.99
C LYS A 196 3.23 3.55 -28.18
N LYS A 197 2.27 4.19 -28.83
CA LYS A 197 1.04 4.69 -28.18
C LYS A 197 0.25 3.52 -27.61
N LEU A 198 -0.37 3.76 -26.44
CA LEU A 198 -1.29 2.84 -25.81
C LEU A 198 -2.39 2.42 -26.80
N ASN A 199 -2.52 1.14 -27.07
CA ASN A 199 -3.62 0.59 -27.85
C ASN A 199 -4.26 -0.56 -27.07
N LEU A 200 -5.58 -0.59 -27.02
CA LEU A 200 -6.36 -1.66 -26.38
C LEU A 200 -5.95 -3.06 -26.87
N ALA A 201 -5.52 -3.17 -28.13
CA ALA A 201 -4.98 -4.41 -28.68
C ALA A 201 -3.71 -4.88 -27.94
N ILE A 202 -2.86 -3.97 -27.46
CA ILE A 202 -1.65 -4.30 -26.71
C ILE A 202 -2.02 -4.88 -25.34
N ILE A 203 -3.04 -4.34 -24.67
CA ILE A 203 -3.53 -4.83 -23.38
C ILE A 203 -4.09 -6.23 -23.54
N LYS A 204 -4.91 -6.46 -24.55
CA LYS A 204 -5.48 -7.79 -24.85
C LYS A 204 -4.39 -8.83 -25.16
N ASN A 205 -3.40 -8.47 -25.97
CA ASN A 205 -2.29 -9.37 -26.31
C ASN A 205 -1.46 -9.73 -25.06
N LYS A 206 -1.16 -8.75 -24.20
CA LYS A 206 -0.44 -9.03 -22.95
C LYS A 206 -1.24 -9.90 -21.99
N PHE A 207 -2.55 -9.73 -21.94
CA PHE A 207 -3.38 -10.62 -21.14
C PHE A 207 -3.32 -12.08 -21.68
N ASN A 208 -3.35 -12.25 -22.99
CA ASN A 208 -3.17 -13.56 -23.62
C ASN A 208 -1.77 -14.13 -23.33
N ASP A 209 -0.71 -13.32 -23.43
CA ASP A 209 0.66 -13.75 -23.11
C ASP A 209 0.77 -14.21 -21.64
N TRP A 210 0.13 -13.50 -20.71
CA TRP A 210 0.05 -13.87 -19.30
C TRP A 210 -0.71 -15.17 -19.09
N TYR A 211 -1.83 -15.34 -19.79
CA TYR A 211 -2.63 -16.56 -19.73
C TYR A 211 -1.84 -17.77 -20.27
N GLU A 212 -1.11 -17.60 -21.36
CA GLU A 212 -0.22 -18.63 -21.91
C GLU A 212 0.90 -19.01 -20.93
N ILE A 213 1.55 -18.04 -20.29
CA ILE A 213 2.57 -18.28 -19.26
C ILE A 213 1.95 -19.05 -18.09
N TYR A 214 0.79 -18.63 -17.59
CA TYR A 214 0.09 -19.30 -16.50
C TYR A 214 -0.29 -20.75 -16.89
N LYS A 215 -0.79 -20.96 -18.11
CA LYS A 215 -1.19 -22.28 -18.60
C LYS A 215 -0.01 -23.24 -18.74
N ASN A 216 1.14 -22.74 -19.19
CA ASN A 216 2.27 -23.56 -19.56
C ASN A 216 3.31 -23.77 -18.43
N SER A 217 3.31 -22.93 -17.39
CA SER A 217 4.26 -23.01 -16.27
C SER A 217 3.60 -23.51 -14.98
N LYS A 218 4.04 -24.67 -14.49
CA LYS A 218 3.60 -25.22 -13.20
C LYS A 218 4.00 -24.30 -12.03
N ASP A 219 5.19 -23.71 -12.09
CA ASP A 219 5.70 -22.85 -11.03
C ASP A 219 4.91 -21.54 -10.94
N VAL A 220 4.58 -20.94 -12.08
CA VAL A 220 3.74 -19.72 -12.13
C VAL A 220 2.35 -20.00 -11.57
N ARG A 221 1.74 -21.16 -11.88
CA ARG A 221 0.46 -21.55 -11.30
C ARG A 221 0.54 -21.77 -9.80
N ALA A 222 1.59 -22.44 -9.33
CA ALA A 222 1.79 -22.66 -7.90
C ALA A 222 1.95 -21.33 -7.14
N ILE A 223 2.75 -20.40 -7.67
CA ILE A 223 2.93 -19.06 -7.08
C ILE A 223 1.62 -18.27 -7.11
N ALA A 224 0.87 -18.30 -8.23
CA ALA A 224 -0.40 -17.60 -8.35
C ALA A 224 -1.45 -18.13 -7.36
N LEU A 225 -1.59 -19.46 -7.25
CA LEU A 225 -2.49 -20.09 -6.28
C LEU A 225 -2.08 -19.77 -4.83
N SER A 226 -0.80 -19.83 -4.54
CA SER A 226 -0.25 -19.49 -3.24
C SER A 226 -0.56 -18.04 -2.86
N ASN A 227 -0.40 -17.10 -3.80
CA ASN A 227 -0.75 -15.70 -3.58
C ASN A 227 -2.25 -15.49 -3.38
N ILE A 228 -3.11 -16.19 -4.14
CA ILE A 228 -4.58 -16.13 -3.93
C ILE A 228 -4.93 -16.59 -2.52
N VAL A 229 -4.36 -17.69 -2.07
CA VAL A 229 -4.61 -18.24 -0.71
C VAL A 229 -4.13 -17.28 0.37
N SER A 230 -3.02 -16.55 0.18
CA SER A 230 -2.54 -15.57 1.17
C SER A 230 -3.29 -14.24 1.12
N VAL A 231 -3.74 -13.79 -0.04
CA VAL A 231 -4.46 -12.51 -0.20
C VAL A 231 -5.88 -12.57 0.36
N VAL A 232 -6.56 -13.73 0.30
CA VAL A 232 -7.93 -13.86 0.83
C VAL A 232 -8.01 -13.50 2.33
N PRO A 233 -7.19 -14.04 3.23
CA PRO A 233 -7.17 -13.60 4.63
C PRO A 233 -6.81 -12.12 4.81
N GLU A 234 -5.84 -11.61 4.04
CA GLU A 234 -5.46 -10.20 4.08
C GLU A 234 -6.61 -9.28 3.70
N SER A 235 -7.44 -9.67 2.72
CA SER A 235 -8.62 -8.91 2.30
C SER A 235 -9.72 -8.86 3.36
N ILE A 236 -9.78 -9.86 4.23
CA ILE A 236 -10.77 -9.95 5.32
C ILE A 236 -10.31 -9.13 6.53
N THR A 237 -9.01 -8.96 6.74
CA THR A 237 -8.44 -8.29 7.91
C THR A 237 -9.01 -6.87 8.14
N PRO A 238 -9.24 -6.00 7.15
CA PRO A 238 -9.88 -4.70 7.36
C PRO A 238 -11.29 -4.79 7.95
N PHE A 239 -12.06 -5.82 7.57
CA PHE A 239 -13.39 -6.05 8.13
C PHE A 239 -13.35 -6.48 9.60
N PHE A 240 -12.26 -7.12 10.04
CA PHE A 240 -12.07 -7.42 11.45
C PHE A 240 -11.95 -6.16 12.31
N THR A 241 -11.25 -5.14 11.80
CA THR A 241 -11.12 -3.87 12.53
C THR A 241 -12.51 -3.24 12.75
N ILE A 242 -13.32 -3.16 11.69
CA ILE A 242 -14.69 -2.66 11.75
C ILE A 242 -15.55 -3.51 12.70
N TRP A 243 -15.44 -4.83 12.60
CA TRP A 243 -16.18 -5.75 13.47
C TRP A 243 -15.77 -5.61 14.94
N LEU A 244 -14.46 -5.51 15.23
CA LEU A 244 -13.95 -5.28 16.60
C LEU A 244 -14.49 -3.97 17.18
N ILE A 245 -14.47 -2.89 16.41
CA ILE A 245 -15.01 -1.58 16.85
C ILE A 245 -16.51 -1.71 17.12
N SER A 246 -17.26 -2.30 16.20
CA SER A 246 -18.72 -2.40 16.32
C SER A 246 -19.17 -3.35 17.43
N TYR A 247 -18.52 -4.49 17.59
CA TYR A 247 -18.90 -5.55 18.54
C TYR A 247 -18.43 -5.25 19.95
N TYR A 248 -17.17 -4.82 20.10
CA TYR A 248 -16.59 -4.51 21.41
C TYR A 248 -16.72 -3.04 21.83
N GLN A 249 -17.39 -2.23 20.99
CA GLN A 249 -17.54 -0.78 21.22
C GLN A 249 -16.19 -0.10 21.53
N LEU A 250 -15.15 -0.54 20.83
CA LEU A 250 -13.82 0.00 21.01
C LEU A 250 -13.79 1.45 20.55
N ASP A 251 -13.25 2.30 21.38
CA ASP A 251 -13.00 3.70 21.06
C ASP A 251 -12.07 3.80 19.83
N SER A 252 -12.32 4.78 18.97
CA SER A 252 -11.50 5.07 17.79
C SER A 252 -10.00 5.26 18.12
N ALA A 253 -9.69 5.73 19.34
CA ALA A 253 -8.33 5.80 19.86
C ALA A 253 -7.60 4.43 19.89
N LYS A 254 -8.33 3.32 19.95
CA LYS A 254 -7.75 1.96 19.96
C LYS A 254 -7.37 1.47 18.56
N ILE A 255 -7.87 2.10 17.50
CA ILE A 255 -7.46 1.81 16.11
C ILE A 255 -5.96 2.04 15.95
N GLY A 256 -5.46 3.14 16.51
CA GLY A 256 -4.04 3.47 16.45
C GLY A 256 -3.14 2.44 17.13
N ILE A 257 -3.59 1.79 18.20
CA ILE A 257 -2.86 0.68 18.81
C ILE A 257 -2.72 -0.48 17.81
N TRP A 258 -3.78 -0.81 17.07
CA TRP A 258 -3.75 -1.83 16.02
C TRP A 258 -2.76 -1.50 14.91
N VAL A 259 -2.86 -0.29 14.35
CA VAL A 259 -1.94 0.20 13.31
C VAL A 259 -0.50 0.17 13.83
N THR A 260 -0.29 0.61 15.06
CA THR A 260 1.00 0.56 15.74
C THR A 260 1.56 -0.86 15.83
N LEU A 261 0.77 -1.82 16.32
CA LEU A 261 1.18 -3.23 16.44
C LEU A 261 1.48 -3.86 15.07
N LEU A 262 0.67 -3.54 14.06
CA LEU A 262 0.88 -3.99 12.70
C LEU A 262 2.23 -3.49 12.14
N LEU A 263 2.52 -2.21 12.30
CA LEU A 263 3.76 -1.59 11.82
C LEU A 263 5.00 -2.10 12.56
N ILE A 264 4.91 -2.31 13.88
CA ILE A 264 6.00 -2.92 14.66
C ILE A 264 6.23 -4.36 14.20
N SER A 265 5.16 -5.15 14.04
CA SER A 265 5.25 -6.53 13.58
C SER A 265 5.83 -6.62 12.17
N GLN A 266 5.44 -5.72 11.27
CA GLN A 266 5.99 -5.62 9.93
C GLN A 266 7.48 -5.24 9.96
N SER A 267 7.89 -4.32 10.82
CA SER A 267 9.31 -3.97 11.02
C SER A 267 10.13 -5.17 11.47
N ILE A 268 9.67 -5.88 12.51
CA ILE A 268 10.34 -7.08 13.03
C ILE A 268 10.39 -8.17 11.95
N GLY A 269 9.26 -8.43 11.30
CA GLY A 269 9.15 -9.43 10.22
C GLY A 269 10.10 -9.13 9.06
N SER A 270 10.17 -7.88 8.62
CA SER A 270 11.05 -7.48 7.51
C SER A 270 12.54 -7.69 7.82
N PHE A 271 12.91 -7.68 9.09
CA PHE A 271 14.28 -7.95 9.54
C PHE A 271 14.56 -9.46 9.65
N ILE A 272 13.60 -10.21 10.19
CA ILE A 272 13.75 -11.65 10.47
C ILE A 272 13.63 -12.49 9.19
N VAL A 273 12.69 -12.18 8.30
CA VAL A 273 12.39 -12.99 7.11
C VAL A 273 13.60 -13.18 6.19
N PRO A 274 14.42 -12.17 5.84
CA PRO A 274 15.63 -12.39 5.02
C PRO A 274 16.66 -13.30 5.70
N ILE A 275 16.79 -13.22 7.03
CA ILE A 275 17.71 -14.07 7.80
C ILE A 275 17.23 -15.53 7.77
N LEU A 276 15.94 -15.76 7.99
CA LEU A 276 15.33 -17.09 7.89
C LEU A 276 15.44 -17.64 6.47
N ALA A 277 15.14 -16.83 5.45
CA ALA A 277 15.22 -17.22 4.05
C ALA A 277 16.64 -17.60 3.62
N SER A 278 17.67 -16.93 4.14
CA SER A 278 19.05 -17.27 3.86
C SER A 278 19.51 -18.58 4.51
N ARG A 279 18.91 -18.98 5.64
CA ARG A 279 19.26 -20.21 6.38
C ARG A 279 18.39 -21.42 6.01
N LEU A 280 17.09 -21.21 5.87
CA LEU A 280 16.09 -22.28 5.67
C LEU A 280 15.62 -22.39 4.22
N GLY A 281 15.97 -21.42 3.37
CA GLY A 281 15.48 -21.30 2.01
C GLY A 281 14.10 -20.63 1.94
N PHE A 282 13.82 -20.01 0.79
CA PHE A 282 12.57 -19.22 0.58
C PHE A 282 11.29 -20.03 0.77
N LYS A 283 11.27 -21.27 0.25
CA LYS A 283 10.08 -22.14 0.34
C LYS A 283 9.71 -22.44 1.80
N THR A 284 10.69 -22.83 2.62
CA THR A 284 10.46 -23.16 4.04
C THR A 284 10.03 -21.92 4.82
N THR A 285 10.69 -20.78 4.60
CA THR A 285 10.34 -19.50 5.24
C THR A 285 8.92 -19.07 4.90
N TYR A 286 8.50 -19.24 3.64
CA TYR A 286 7.15 -18.93 3.20
C TYR A 286 6.11 -19.83 3.88
N ILE A 287 6.35 -21.15 3.95
CA ILE A 287 5.48 -22.10 4.66
C ILE A 287 5.36 -21.76 6.15
N CYS A 288 6.47 -21.41 6.80
CA CYS A 288 6.46 -20.95 8.19
C CYS A 288 5.59 -19.67 8.34
N GLY A 289 5.70 -18.72 7.43
CA GLY A 289 4.86 -17.51 7.42
C GLY A 289 3.37 -17.84 7.34
N LEU A 290 2.97 -18.71 6.42
CA LEU A 290 1.57 -19.18 6.30
C LEU A 290 1.09 -19.88 7.57
N PHE A 291 1.92 -20.69 8.19
CA PHE A 291 1.59 -21.39 9.43
C PHE A 291 1.36 -20.41 10.60
N PHE A 292 2.22 -19.41 10.76
CA PHE A 292 2.02 -18.36 11.76
C PHE A 292 0.76 -17.53 11.48
N HIS A 293 0.47 -17.24 10.23
CA HIS A 293 -0.76 -16.54 9.84
C HIS A 293 -2.01 -17.38 10.19
N PHE A 294 -1.97 -18.68 9.93
CA PHE A 294 -3.04 -19.61 10.31
C PHE A 294 -3.25 -19.65 11.84
N ILE A 295 -2.16 -19.76 12.63
CA ILE A 295 -2.24 -19.73 14.09
C ILE A 295 -2.85 -18.42 14.58
N ALA A 296 -2.40 -17.27 14.04
CA ALA A 296 -2.94 -15.97 14.41
C ALA A 296 -4.44 -15.87 14.13
N SER A 297 -4.89 -16.38 12.98
CA SER A 297 -6.31 -16.43 12.62
C SER A 297 -7.12 -17.33 13.55
N MET A 298 -6.56 -18.49 13.95
CA MET A 298 -7.20 -19.39 14.88
C MET A 298 -7.31 -18.81 16.30
N LEU A 299 -6.24 -18.18 16.80
CA LEU A 299 -6.26 -17.51 18.10
C LEU A 299 -7.30 -16.39 18.12
N PHE A 300 -7.46 -15.70 17.00
CA PHE A 300 -8.46 -14.65 16.85
C PHE A 300 -9.89 -15.20 16.93
N ILE A 301 -10.18 -16.34 16.28
CA ILE A 301 -11.51 -16.99 16.29
C ILE A 301 -11.83 -17.55 17.68
N LEU A 302 -10.83 -18.04 18.41
CA LEU A 302 -11.02 -18.66 19.72
C LEU A 302 -11.12 -17.64 20.87
N ASN A 303 -10.62 -16.43 20.70
CA ASN A 303 -10.59 -15.39 21.75
C ASN A 303 -11.94 -14.67 22.03
N PRO A 304 -12.98 -14.62 21.16
CA PRO A 304 -14.26 -14.04 21.53
C PRO A 304 -15.11 -14.89 22.49
N LEU A 305 -14.58 -15.98 23.02
CA LEU A 305 -15.28 -16.89 23.95
C LEU A 305 -14.93 -16.64 25.42
N THR A 306 -14.09 -15.65 25.72
CA THR A 306 -13.79 -15.16 27.08
C THR A 306 -14.29 -13.74 27.27
#